data_01d37fee1f34b15ab6781a5efde3fdfb
#
_entry.id   01d37fee1f34b15ab6781a5efde3fdfb
#
_cell.length_a   1.000
_cell.length_b   1.000
_cell.length_c   1.000
_cell.angle_alpha   90.00
_cell.angle_beta   90.00
_cell.angle_gamma   90.00
#
_symmetry.space_group_name_H-M   'P 1'
#
loop_
_entity.id
_entity.type
_entity.pdbx_description
1 polymer ?
#
loop_
_entity_poly.entity_id
_entity_poly.type
_entity_poly.pdbx_seq_one_letter_code
_entity_poly.pdbx_strand_id
1 'polypeptide(L)'
;CMYEIATAMGYAMMSMEYPFEEFFPLLAAYHKVSPLQKREVELMATAITTKLCISVCNSSEKRFLKEGSEYDLVSEKPAWALLEKWIATNPAFITNQFLKATGFATEDTKSKRDLLLETRKQVAGNSLGLSYKEPIYMKSSAFQYMFDAEGNRYLDICNNIPHVGHCHPLISQAISAQASELNTNTRYLYDGF
;
A
#
# COMPACT_ATOMS: atom_id res chain seq x y z
N CYS A 1 23.08 7.21 -0.70
CA CYS A 1 22.65 5.90 -0.16
C CYS A 1 21.12 5.88 -0.02
N MET A 2 20.48 4.82 -0.50
CA MET A 2 19.01 4.66 -0.50
C MET A 2 18.38 4.89 0.90
N TYR A 3 19.01 4.42 1.95
CA TYR A 3 18.49 4.57 3.33
C TYR A 3 18.44 6.03 3.81
N GLU A 4 19.43 6.86 3.44
CA GLU A 4 19.43 8.29 3.78
C GLU A 4 18.29 9.02 3.09
N ILE A 5 18.04 8.67 1.83
CA ILE A 5 16.89 9.20 1.08
C ILE A 5 15.59 8.77 1.74
N ALA A 6 15.43 7.49 2.03
CA ALA A 6 14.25 6.99 2.72
C ALA A 6 14.02 7.68 4.07
N THR A 7 15.11 8.00 4.79
CA THR A 7 15.07 8.75 6.03
C THR A 7 14.57 10.19 5.80
N ALA A 8 15.18 10.92 4.88
CA ALA A 8 14.77 12.29 4.53
C ALA A 8 13.32 12.34 4.06
N MET A 9 12.93 11.36 3.27
CA MET A 9 11.58 11.19 2.77
C MET A 9 10.58 10.94 3.89
N GLY A 10 10.90 10.04 4.82
CA GLY A 10 10.04 9.79 5.98
C GLY A 10 9.77 11.08 6.78
N TYR A 11 10.80 11.88 7.02
CA TYR A 11 10.63 13.16 7.72
C TYR A 11 9.82 14.19 6.91
N ALA A 12 10.08 14.32 5.61
CA ALA A 12 9.32 15.22 4.74
C ALA A 12 7.82 14.87 4.73
N MET A 13 7.50 13.58 4.62
CA MET A 13 6.13 13.09 4.59
C MET A 13 5.36 13.30 5.91
N MET A 14 6.04 13.39 7.06
CA MET A 14 5.40 13.65 8.35
C MET A 14 4.68 15.00 8.41
N SER A 15 5.10 15.98 7.61
CA SER A 15 4.51 17.32 7.54
C SER A 15 3.46 17.48 6.44
N MET A 16 3.23 16.45 5.61
CA MET A 16 2.32 16.51 4.48
C MET A 16 0.92 16.05 4.87
N GLU A 17 -0.09 16.75 4.40
CA GLU A 17 -1.49 16.37 4.58
C GLU A 17 -1.83 15.12 3.76
N TYR A 18 -1.38 15.11 2.50
CA TYR A 18 -1.55 14.01 1.54
C TYR A 18 -0.19 13.40 1.15
N PRO A 19 0.50 12.70 2.08
CA PRO A 19 1.89 12.31 1.90
C PRO A 19 2.14 11.46 0.67
N PHE A 20 1.19 10.65 0.23
CA PHE A 20 1.33 9.79 -0.95
C PHE A 20 1.18 10.54 -2.28
N GLU A 21 0.56 11.72 -2.29
CA GLU A 21 0.36 12.52 -3.49
C GLU A 21 1.43 13.60 -3.63
N GLU A 22 1.72 14.29 -2.53
CA GLU A 22 2.68 15.38 -2.49
C GLU A 22 4.13 14.92 -2.64
N PHE A 23 4.39 13.66 -2.25
CA PHE A 23 5.74 13.12 -2.21
C PHE A 23 6.28 12.65 -3.56
N PHE A 24 5.46 12.12 -4.45
CA PHE A 24 5.93 11.56 -5.72
C PHE A 24 6.69 12.54 -6.61
N PRO A 25 6.30 13.83 -6.74
CA PRO A 25 7.08 14.82 -7.45
C PRO A 25 8.47 15.04 -6.88
N LEU A 26 8.62 14.97 -5.55
CA LEU A 26 9.91 15.12 -4.87
C LEU A 26 10.84 13.95 -5.20
N LEU A 27 10.34 12.72 -5.16
CA LEU A 27 11.09 11.53 -5.56
C LEU A 27 11.51 11.60 -7.03
N ALA A 28 10.61 12.02 -7.91
CA ALA A 28 10.90 12.19 -9.33
C ALA A 28 12.00 13.24 -9.55
N ALA A 29 11.95 14.35 -8.85
CA ALA A 29 12.97 15.40 -8.92
C ALA A 29 14.32 14.91 -8.40
N TYR A 30 14.33 14.19 -7.28
CA TYR A 30 15.55 13.59 -6.75
C TYR A 30 16.18 12.59 -7.76
N HIS A 31 15.37 11.68 -8.30
CA HIS A 31 15.83 10.67 -9.25
C HIS A 31 16.47 11.27 -10.51
N LYS A 32 16.02 12.45 -10.95
CA LYS A 32 16.64 13.18 -12.08
C LYS A 32 18.06 13.66 -11.78
N VAL A 33 18.35 14.04 -10.55
CA VAL A 33 19.65 14.57 -10.13
C VAL A 33 20.59 13.44 -9.70
N SER A 34 20.05 12.48 -8.96
CA SER A 34 20.78 11.31 -8.45
C SER A 34 19.99 10.04 -8.78
N PRO A 35 20.28 9.41 -9.93
CA PRO A 35 19.52 8.27 -10.41
C PRO A 35 19.57 7.09 -9.44
N LEU A 36 18.41 6.63 -9.02
CA LEU A 36 18.22 5.42 -8.22
C LEU A 36 18.14 4.20 -9.14
N GLN A 37 18.59 3.06 -8.67
CA GLN A 37 18.35 1.78 -9.34
C GLN A 37 16.92 1.29 -9.08
N LYS A 38 16.35 0.52 -10.01
CA LYS A 38 14.99 -0.04 -9.84
C LYS A 38 14.84 -0.76 -8.50
N ARG A 39 15.80 -1.57 -8.12
CA ARG A 39 15.79 -2.31 -6.84
C ARG A 39 15.77 -1.40 -5.62
N GLU A 40 16.43 -0.26 -5.67
CA GLU A 40 16.40 0.73 -4.59
C GLU A 40 15.01 1.35 -4.45
N VAL A 41 14.35 1.63 -5.56
CA VAL A 41 12.97 2.15 -5.58
C VAL A 41 11.98 1.11 -5.06
N GLU A 42 12.14 -0.16 -5.43
CA GLU A 42 11.31 -1.27 -4.92
C GLU A 42 11.42 -1.44 -3.40
N LEU A 43 12.59 -1.19 -2.84
CA LEU A 43 12.85 -1.30 -1.39
C LEU A 43 12.52 -0.03 -0.61
N MET A 44 12.26 1.09 -1.29
CA MET A 44 12.06 2.40 -0.67
C MET A 44 10.92 2.40 0.35
N ALA A 45 9.79 1.79 0.01
CA ALA A 45 8.65 1.69 0.92
C ALA A 45 9.02 1.00 2.23
N THR A 46 9.73 -0.12 2.14
CA THR A 46 10.21 -0.87 3.31
C THR A 46 11.20 -0.05 4.15
N ALA A 47 12.11 0.67 3.50
CA ALA A 47 13.09 1.49 4.20
C ALA A 47 12.44 2.66 4.95
N ILE A 48 11.42 3.31 4.36
CA ILE A 48 10.63 4.37 5.01
C ILE A 48 9.89 3.80 6.21
N THR A 49 9.19 2.67 6.05
CA THR A 49 8.48 1.99 7.15
C THR A 49 9.43 1.69 8.31
N THR A 50 10.59 1.11 8.01
CA THR A 50 11.62 0.79 9.01
C THR A 50 12.05 2.06 9.76
N LYS A 51 12.28 3.16 9.05
CA LYS A 51 12.66 4.44 9.68
C LYS A 51 11.58 4.99 10.59
N LEU A 52 10.32 4.94 10.17
CA LEU A 52 9.20 5.38 11.00
C LEU A 52 9.07 4.54 12.27
N CYS A 53 9.17 3.22 12.16
CA CYS A 53 9.16 2.32 13.32
C CYS A 53 10.30 2.63 14.29
N ILE A 54 11.54 2.81 13.80
CA ILE A 54 12.68 3.17 14.62
C ILE A 54 12.43 4.52 15.33
N SER A 55 11.89 5.51 14.62
CA SER A 55 11.61 6.82 15.19
C SER A 55 10.60 6.73 16.35
N VAL A 56 9.52 6.01 16.15
CA VAL A 56 8.48 5.81 17.18
C VAL A 56 9.03 5.03 18.39
N CYS A 57 9.75 3.93 18.15
CA CYS A 57 10.31 3.11 19.23
C CYS A 57 11.31 3.91 20.07
N ASN A 58 12.25 4.62 19.44
CA ASN A 58 13.24 5.44 20.14
C ASN A 58 12.61 6.56 20.97
N SER A 59 11.59 7.24 20.42
CA SER A 59 10.89 8.29 21.17
C SER A 59 10.11 7.72 22.36
N SER A 60 9.47 6.56 22.18
CA SER A 60 8.73 5.88 23.24
C SER A 60 9.66 5.40 24.36
N GLU A 61 10.84 4.85 24.02
CA GLU A 61 11.86 4.45 24.97
C GLU A 61 12.38 5.64 25.80
N LYS A 62 12.77 6.73 25.13
CA LYS A 62 13.23 7.95 25.80
C LYS A 62 12.17 8.52 26.76
N ARG A 63 10.91 8.49 26.35
CA ARG A 63 9.79 8.91 27.22
C ARG A 63 9.66 7.99 28.45
N PHE A 64 9.75 6.70 28.24
CA PHE A 64 9.67 5.73 29.35
C PHE A 64 10.80 5.92 30.37
N LEU A 65 12.01 6.13 29.89
CA LEU A 65 13.20 6.37 30.72
C LEU A 65 13.25 7.77 31.31
N LYS A 66 12.39 8.70 30.88
CA LYS A 66 12.41 10.13 31.21
C LYS A 66 13.73 10.85 30.88
N GLU A 67 14.41 10.39 29.83
CA GLU A 67 15.73 10.89 29.40
C GLU A 67 15.63 11.82 28.20
N GLY A 68 14.47 11.96 27.56
CA GLY A 68 14.29 12.74 26.34
C GLY A 68 14.04 14.23 26.59
N SER A 69 14.65 15.09 25.78
CA SER A 69 14.27 16.50 25.67
C SER A 69 12.97 16.65 24.85
N GLU A 70 12.32 17.82 24.91
CA GLU A 70 11.15 18.11 24.03
C GLU A 70 11.50 17.94 22.55
N TYR A 71 12.72 18.27 22.15
CA TYR A 71 13.20 18.08 20.77
C TYR A 71 13.23 16.61 20.35
N ASP A 72 13.63 15.71 21.24
CA ASP A 72 13.65 14.27 20.98
C ASP A 72 12.25 13.66 20.74
N LEU A 73 11.21 14.31 21.27
CA LEU A 73 9.83 13.86 21.21
C LEU A 73 9.00 14.53 20.10
N VAL A 74 9.52 15.60 19.48
CA VAL A 74 8.81 16.39 18.46
C VAL A 74 8.31 15.52 17.30
N SER A 75 9.11 14.57 16.86
CA SER A 75 8.77 13.71 15.71
C SER A 75 7.86 12.53 16.04
N GLU A 76 7.59 12.23 17.31
CA GLU A 76 6.86 11.03 17.71
C GLU A 76 5.42 11.01 17.20
N LYS A 77 4.65 12.05 17.50
CA LYS A 77 3.24 12.13 17.05
C LYS A 77 3.10 12.15 15.53
N PRO A 78 3.88 12.97 14.79
CA PRO A 78 3.84 12.94 13.33
C PRO A 78 4.28 11.60 12.73
N ALA A 79 5.28 10.94 13.33
CA ALA A 79 5.73 9.62 12.88
C ALA A 79 4.65 8.55 13.09
N TRP A 80 3.96 8.56 14.23
CA TRP A 80 2.81 7.68 14.49
C TRP A 80 1.71 7.90 13.47
N ALA A 81 1.27 9.13 13.28
CA ALA A 81 0.19 9.47 12.36
C ALA A 81 0.52 9.03 10.91
N LEU A 82 1.77 9.22 10.49
CA LEU A 82 2.22 8.76 9.17
C LEU A 82 2.29 7.23 9.12
N LEU A 83 2.79 6.58 10.16
CA LEU A 83 2.89 5.12 10.22
C LEU A 83 1.52 4.45 10.14
N GLU A 84 0.52 4.98 10.82
CA GLU A 84 -0.87 4.50 10.74
C GLU A 84 -1.42 4.61 9.31
N LYS A 85 -1.25 5.76 8.66
CA LYS A 85 -1.62 5.95 7.24
C LYS A 85 -0.86 4.98 6.33
N TRP A 86 0.43 4.76 6.62
CA TRP A 86 1.31 3.90 5.83
C TRP A 86 0.91 2.43 5.92
N ILE A 87 0.69 1.91 7.13
CA ILE A 87 0.28 0.53 7.37
C ILE A 87 -1.10 0.26 6.76
N ALA A 88 -1.98 1.25 6.79
CA ALA A 88 -3.30 1.17 6.21
C ALA A 88 -3.30 1.19 4.66
N THR A 89 -2.17 1.55 4.04
CA THR A 89 -2.05 1.61 2.58
C THR A 89 -1.40 0.33 2.04
N ASN A 90 -1.93 -0.19 0.93
CA ASN A 90 -1.35 -1.39 0.31
C ASN A 90 0.11 -1.16 -0.11
N PRO A 91 1.08 -1.95 0.39
CA PRO A 91 2.50 -1.77 0.07
C PRO A 91 2.81 -1.85 -1.44
N ALA A 92 2.09 -2.71 -2.17
CA ALA A 92 2.27 -2.82 -3.61
C ALA A 92 1.86 -1.53 -4.34
N PHE A 93 0.81 -0.85 -3.86
CA PHE A 93 0.43 0.47 -4.37
C PHE A 93 1.56 1.49 -4.20
N ILE A 94 2.09 1.61 -2.98
CA ILE A 94 3.18 2.56 -2.68
C ILE A 94 4.38 2.29 -3.59
N THR A 95 4.80 1.03 -3.69
CA THR A 95 5.92 0.63 -4.54
C THR A 95 5.67 0.94 -6.02
N ASN A 96 4.48 0.66 -6.54
CA ASN A 96 4.13 0.98 -7.92
C ASN A 96 4.12 2.48 -8.20
N GLN A 97 3.66 3.30 -7.24
CA GLN A 97 3.72 4.76 -7.38
C GLN A 97 5.17 5.27 -7.40
N PHE A 98 6.05 4.71 -6.58
CA PHE A 98 7.47 5.05 -6.59
C PHE A 98 8.12 4.67 -7.93
N LEU A 99 7.86 3.48 -8.45
CA LEU A 99 8.34 3.05 -9.75
C LEU A 99 7.84 3.98 -10.88
N LYS A 100 6.56 4.33 -10.84
CA LYS A 100 5.96 5.26 -11.81
C LYS A 100 6.58 6.65 -11.73
N ALA A 101 6.77 7.19 -10.53
CA ALA A 101 7.38 8.51 -10.33
C ALA A 101 8.83 8.59 -10.82
N THR A 102 9.56 7.47 -10.77
CA THR A 102 10.95 7.36 -11.24
C THR A 102 11.06 6.87 -12.69
N GLY A 103 9.95 6.66 -13.39
CA GLY A 103 9.92 6.23 -14.79
C GLY A 103 10.31 4.76 -15.01
N PHE A 104 10.45 3.97 -13.95
CA PHE A 104 10.65 2.54 -14.11
C PHE A 104 9.34 1.87 -14.54
N ALA A 105 9.45 1.01 -15.56
CA ALA A 105 8.33 0.19 -15.96
C ALA A 105 7.90 -0.71 -14.80
N THR A 106 6.63 -0.64 -14.45
CA THR A 106 5.92 -1.70 -13.75
C THR A 106 5.88 -2.94 -14.64
N GLU A 107 5.41 -4.09 -14.18
CA GLU A 107 5.26 -5.28 -15.02
C GLU A 107 4.63 -4.92 -16.38
N ASP A 108 4.95 -5.65 -17.44
CA ASP A 108 4.26 -5.51 -18.73
C ASP A 108 2.77 -5.89 -18.55
N THR A 109 2.03 -4.89 -18.13
CA THR A 109 0.64 -5.02 -17.73
C THR A 109 -0.27 -5.29 -18.92
N LYS A 110 0.12 -4.81 -20.11
CA LYS A 110 -0.67 -5.00 -21.33
C LYS A 110 -0.65 -6.46 -21.78
N SER A 111 0.53 -7.02 -21.93
CA SER A 111 0.67 -8.45 -22.32
C SER A 111 0.01 -9.39 -21.31
N LYS A 112 0.16 -9.10 -20.01
CA LYS A 112 -0.47 -9.89 -18.95
C LYS A 112 -1.99 -9.74 -18.94
N ARG A 113 -2.52 -8.53 -19.17
CA ARG A 113 -3.96 -8.30 -19.31
C ARG A 113 -4.53 -9.06 -20.48
N ASP A 114 -3.87 -9.03 -21.63
CA ASP A 114 -4.33 -9.70 -22.83
C ASP A 114 -4.33 -11.21 -22.66
N LEU A 115 -3.30 -11.78 -22.03
CA LEU A 115 -3.26 -13.19 -21.65
C LEU A 115 -4.39 -13.59 -20.69
N LEU A 116 -4.69 -12.74 -19.69
CA LEU A 116 -5.80 -12.97 -18.77
C LEU A 116 -7.15 -12.93 -19.48
N LEU A 117 -7.33 -12.05 -20.46
CA LEU A 117 -8.55 -11.98 -21.25
C LEU A 117 -8.74 -13.24 -22.09
N GLU A 118 -7.69 -13.74 -22.73
CA GLU A 118 -7.73 -15.00 -23.47
C GLU A 118 -8.04 -16.19 -22.55
N THR A 119 -7.35 -16.29 -21.43
CA THR A 119 -7.61 -17.34 -20.44
C THR A 119 -9.06 -17.29 -19.94
N ARG A 120 -9.57 -16.08 -19.66
CA ARG A 120 -10.95 -15.89 -19.22
C ARG A 120 -11.97 -16.38 -20.27
N LYS A 121 -11.74 -16.10 -21.54
CA LYS A 121 -12.61 -16.61 -22.62
C LYS A 121 -12.67 -18.13 -22.64
N GLN A 122 -11.52 -18.77 -22.40
CA GLN A 122 -11.43 -20.25 -22.41
C GLN A 122 -12.14 -20.90 -21.20
N VAL A 123 -12.01 -20.32 -19.99
CA VAL A 123 -12.48 -20.96 -18.76
C VAL A 123 -13.85 -20.46 -18.28
N ALA A 124 -14.19 -19.21 -18.52
CA ALA A 124 -15.45 -18.61 -18.06
C ALA A 124 -16.51 -18.47 -19.18
N GLY A 125 -16.13 -18.74 -20.42
CA GLY A 125 -17.01 -18.56 -21.58
C GLY A 125 -17.39 -17.09 -21.82
N ASN A 126 -18.32 -16.88 -22.76
CA ASN A 126 -18.73 -15.53 -23.17
C ASN A 126 -19.92 -14.97 -22.35
N SER A 127 -20.43 -15.74 -21.39
CA SER A 127 -21.61 -15.34 -20.59
C SER A 127 -21.31 -14.27 -19.54
N LEU A 128 -20.06 -14.14 -19.11
CA LEU A 128 -19.62 -13.14 -18.13
C LEU A 128 -18.98 -11.96 -18.84
N GLY A 129 -19.80 -10.96 -19.21
CA GLY A 129 -19.30 -9.70 -19.77
C GLY A 129 -18.41 -8.93 -18.82
N LEU A 130 -17.52 -8.14 -19.37
CA LEU A 130 -16.77 -7.12 -18.63
C LEU A 130 -17.46 -5.76 -18.79
N SER A 131 -17.46 -4.94 -17.77
CA SER A 131 -18.20 -3.68 -17.74
C SER A 131 -17.64 -2.61 -18.67
N TYR A 132 -16.38 -2.73 -19.08
CA TYR A 132 -15.69 -1.72 -19.89
C TYR A 132 -15.19 -2.31 -21.21
N LYS A 133 -15.25 -1.51 -22.27
CA LYS A 133 -14.71 -1.88 -23.59
C LYS A 133 -13.21 -2.17 -23.51
N GLU A 134 -12.50 -1.34 -22.75
CA GLU A 134 -11.11 -1.56 -22.38
C GLU A 134 -11.05 -2.01 -20.92
N PRO A 135 -10.87 -3.31 -20.66
CA PRO A 135 -10.87 -3.83 -19.30
C PRO A 135 -9.72 -3.28 -18.48
N ILE A 136 -10.03 -2.82 -17.29
CA ILE A 136 -9.05 -2.35 -16.32
C ILE A 136 -8.51 -3.57 -15.55
N TYR A 137 -7.20 -3.73 -15.54
CA TYR A 137 -6.56 -4.81 -14.77
C TYR A 137 -6.36 -4.37 -13.32
N MET A 138 -7.37 -4.58 -12.48
CA MET A 138 -7.28 -4.31 -11.04
C MET A 138 -6.31 -5.27 -10.37
N LYS A 139 -5.41 -4.73 -9.56
CA LYS A 139 -4.34 -5.47 -8.87
C LYS A 139 -4.55 -5.52 -7.36
N SER A 140 -5.04 -4.47 -6.76
CA SER A 140 -5.18 -4.33 -5.32
C SER A 140 -6.25 -3.31 -4.95
N SER A 141 -6.58 -3.25 -3.68
CA SER A 141 -7.51 -2.25 -3.13
C SER A 141 -7.14 -1.93 -1.68
N ALA A 142 -7.51 -0.74 -1.22
CA ALA A 142 -7.38 -0.32 0.17
C ALA A 142 -8.41 0.76 0.49
N PHE A 143 -9.08 0.66 1.62
CA PHE A 143 -10.16 1.59 2.02
C PHE A 143 -11.21 1.76 0.92
N GLN A 144 -11.44 3.00 0.49
CA GLN A 144 -12.38 3.33 -0.58
C GLN A 144 -11.76 3.29 -1.98
N TYR A 145 -10.53 2.85 -2.12
CA TYR A 145 -9.81 2.90 -3.39
C TYR A 145 -9.48 1.52 -3.95
N MET A 146 -9.49 1.43 -5.26
CA MET A 146 -8.96 0.32 -6.05
C MET A 146 -7.77 0.81 -6.88
N PHE A 147 -6.85 -0.08 -7.17
CA PHE A 147 -5.61 0.23 -7.89
C PHE A 147 -5.40 -0.76 -9.02
N ASP A 148 -5.12 -0.25 -10.21
CA ASP A 148 -4.78 -1.10 -11.34
C ASP A 148 -3.30 -1.54 -11.31
N ALA A 149 -2.94 -2.38 -12.25
CA ALA A 149 -1.58 -2.88 -12.37
C ALA A 149 -0.57 -1.81 -12.82
N GLU A 150 -1.04 -0.69 -13.33
CA GLU A 150 -0.23 0.47 -13.73
C GLU A 150 -0.03 1.45 -12.58
N GLY A 151 -0.72 1.23 -11.44
CA GLY A 151 -0.67 2.07 -10.26
C GLY A 151 -1.62 3.27 -10.30
N ASN A 152 -2.60 3.29 -11.21
CA ASN A 152 -3.64 4.30 -11.15
C ASN A 152 -4.62 3.99 -10.03
N ARG A 153 -5.13 5.05 -9.38
CA ARG A 153 -6.07 4.98 -8.28
C ARG A 153 -7.49 5.30 -8.76
N TYR A 154 -8.43 4.48 -8.36
CA TYR A 154 -9.85 4.63 -8.64
C TYR A 154 -10.63 4.70 -7.34
N LEU A 155 -11.53 5.66 -7.19
CA LEU A 155 -12.48 5.70 -6.10
C LEU A 155 -13.58 4.66 -6.37
N ASP A 156 -13.73 3.68 -5.49
CA ASP A 156 -14.79 2.69 -5.59
C ASP A 156 -16.08 3.19 -4.96
N ILE A 157 -17.05 3.52 -5.80
CA ILE A 157 -18.38 3.98 -5.40
C ILE A 157 -19.51 3.06 -5.88
N CYS A 158 -19.17 1.92 -6.47
CA CYS A 158 -20.13 1.07 -7.18
C CYS A 158 -20.12 -0.40 -6.75
N ASN A 159 -18.99 -0.95 -6.41
CA ASN A 159 -18.90 -2.34 -5.98
C ASN A 159 -19.33 -2.48 -4.53
N ASN A 160 -20.05 -3.53 -4.16
CA ASN A 160 -20.52 -3.84 -2.80
C ASN A 160 -19.47 -3.49 -1.72
N ILE A 161 -19.35 -2.18 -1.46
CA ILE A 161 -18.25 -1.59 -0.71
C ILE A 161 -18.31 -2.12 0.72
N PRO A 162 -17.26 -2.78 1.21
CA PRO A 162 -17.19 -3.13 2.61
C PRO A 162 -17.34 -1.86 3.47
N HIS A 163 -18.20 -1.87 4.46
CA HIS A 163 -18.45 -0.70 5.31
C HIS A 163 -17.20 -0.11 5.97
N VAL A 164 -16.18 -0.96 6.19
CA VAL A 164 -14.87 -0.57 6.74
C VAL A 164 -13.81 -0.35 5.65
N GLY A 165 -14.19 -0.40 4.39
CA GLY A 165 -13.28 -0.30 3.24
C GLY A 165 -12.62 -1.63 2.85
N HIS A 166 -11.96 -1.61 1.69
CA HIS A 166 -11.24 -2.76 1.16
C HIS A 166 -10.03 -3.14 2.02
N CYS A 167 -9.79 -4.42 2.13
CA CYS A 167 -8.57 -5.00 2.74
C CYS A 167 -8.31 -4.53 4.18
N HIS A 168 -9.37 -4.29 4.96
CA HIS A 168 -9.22 -3.90 6.37
C HIS A 168 -8.44 -5.01 7.13
N PRO A 169 -7.33 -4.67 7.82
CA PRO A 169 -6.44 -5.68 8.40
C PRO A 169 -7.13 -6.64 9.37
N LEU A 170 -7.98 -6.13 10.27
CA LEU A 170 -8.70 -6.97 11.23
C LEU A 170 -9.69 -7.92 10.56
N ILE A 171 -10.36 -7.48 9.50
CA ILE A 171 -11.29 -8.33 8.74
C ILE A 171 -10.51 -9.42 8.00
N SER A 172 -9.42 -9.06 7.32
CA SER A 172 -8.57 -10.02 6.62
C SER A 172 -8.00 -11.07 7.57
N GLN A 173 -7.57 -10.65 8.77
CA GLN A 173 -7.08 -11.54 9.80
C GLN A 173 -8.18 -12.48 10.33
N ALA A 174 -9.36 -11.95 10.63
CA ALA A 174 -10.49 -12.74 11.11
C ALA A 174 -10.93 -13.79 10.06
N ILE A 175 -11.03 -13.40 8.78
CA ILE A 175 -11.35 -14.31 7.69
C ILE A 175 -10.29 -15.42 7.56
N SER A 176 -9.01 -15.06 7.64
CA SER A 176 -7.91 -16.01 7.53
C SER A 176 -7.91 -17.01 8.69
N ALA A 177 -8.14 -16.54 9.91
CA ALA A 177 -8.25 -17.39 11.09
C ALA A 177 -9.42 -18.37 10.94
N GLN A 178 -10.62 -17.85 10.63
CA GLN A 178 -11.81 -18.69 10.45
C GLN A 178 -11.65 -19.71 9.31
N ALA A 179 -11.07 -19.30 8.19
CA ALA A 179 -10.83 -20.19 7.06
C ALA A 179 -9.82 -21.29 7.38
N SER A 180 -8.93 -21.08 8.34
CA SER A 180 -7.96 -22.07 8.81
C SER A 180 -8.57 -23.10 9.76
N GLU A 181 -9.66 -22.75 10.46
CA GLU A 181 -10.36 -23.64 11.38
C GLU A 181 -11.51 -24.36 10.69
N LEU A 182 -12.43 -23.61 10.10
CA LEU A 182 -13.61 -24.15 9.44
C LEU A 182 -14.17 -23.15 8.41
N ASN A 183 -14.14 -23.50 7.13
CA ASN A 183 -14.61 -22.64 6.04
C ASN A 183 -15.95 -23.08 5.42
N THR A 184 -16.61 -24.03 5.98
CA THR A 184 -17.93 -24.55 5.57
C THR A 184 -18.82 -24.59 6.80
N ASN A 185 -19.98 -24.19 6.87
CA ASN A 185 -21.23 -24.31 6.33
C ASN A 185 -22.41 -24.31 7.36
N THR A 186 -23.54 -24.21 6.88
CA THR A 186 -24.85 -23.96 7.50
C THR A 186 -25.55 -25.18 8.10
N ARG A 187 -25.00 -26.37 8.06
CA ARG A 187 -25.70 -27.61 8.52
C ARG A 187 -25.24 -28.12 9.87
N TYR A 188 -24.16 -27.62 10.40
CA TYR A 188 -23.59 -28.02 11.66
C TYR A 188 -23.59 -26.86 12.65
N LEU A 189 -23.70 -27.14 13.93
CA LEU A 189 -23.51 -26.16 14.97
C LEU A 189 -22.00 -25.98 15.22
N TYR A 190 -21.52 -24.75 15.20
CA TYR A 190 -20.13 -24.41 15.51
C TYR A 190 -20.08 -23.01 16.15
N ASP A 191 -19.01 -22.72 16.86
CA ASP A 191 -18.80 -21.50 17.65
C ASP A 191 -17.81 -20.52 17.01
N GLY A 192 -17.77 -20.50 15.71
CA GLY A 192 -16.78 -19.72 14.93
C GLY A 192 -17.18 -18.27 14.69
N PHE A 193 -17.54 -17.50 15.74
CA PHE A 193 -17.79 -16.05 15.65
C PHE A 193 -17.17 -15.31 16.81
#